data_4d16429a3e3b903c8bb66d352079d868
#
_entry.id   4d16429a3e3b903c8bb66d352079d868
#
_cell.length_a   1.000
_cell.length_b   1.000
_cell.length_c   1.000
_cell.angle_alpha   90.00
_cell.angle_beta   90.00
_cell.angle_gamma   90.00
#
_symmetry.space_group_name_H-M   'P 1'
#
loop_
_entity.id
_entity.type
_entity.pdbx_description
1 polymer ?
#
loop_
_entity_poly.entity_id
_entity_poly.type
_entity_poly.pdbx_seq_one_letter_code
_entity_poly.pdbx_strand_id
1 'polypeptide(L)'
;MNRKKHFKIAGIAITLVLLIGIPLIYLLYLGGRLGPTPPHLLFKLPAEYQGPVVLVPGQPEGIEFKPNRDDEIVLDVPTSGLMFATGAFTSYNPRFLMLDQRGIEIPIAKDTNACKRQALQDEQQLVACSQIQTKTHDAKPCPQHIAWVICSAATCQQKIDDYNEITVPKICEK
;
A
#
# COMPACT_ATOMS: atom_id res chain seq x y z
N MET A 1 52.13 28.68 29.51
CA MET A 1 52.64 27.72 28.51
C MET A 1 51.52 26.87 27.96
N ASN A 2 51.34 26.78 26.62
CA ASN A 2 50.47 25.87 25.84
C ASN A 2 48.95 26.06 25.63
N ARG A 3 48.30 27.14 26.00
CA ARG A 3 46.91 27.37 25.60
C ARG A 3 46.71 27.57 24.07
N LYS A 4 47.71 28.13 23.37
CA LYS A 4 47.61 28.39 21.92
C LYS A 4 47.67 27.13 21.04
N LYS A 5 48.30 26.03 21.51
CA LYS A 5 48.35 24.75 20.76
C LYS A 5 47.02 23.99 20.80
N HIS A 6 46.34 23.99 21.95
CA HIS A 6 45.06 23.33 22.08
C HIS A 6 43.93 24.00 21.24
N PHE A 7 44.01 25.32 21.07
CA PHE A 7 43.03 26.06 20.24
C PHE A 7 43.20 25.74 18.74
N LYS A 8 44.41 25.54 18.25
CA LYS A 8 44.67 25.17 16.86
C LYS A 8 44.21 23.75 16.55
N ILE A 9 44.42 22.80 17.47
CA ILE A 9 44.02 21.39 17.31
C ILE A 9 42.48 21.27 17.33
N ALA A 10 41.81 22.00 18.23
CA ALA A 10 40.35 22.02 18.30
C ALA A 10 39.72 22.60 17.02
N GLY A 11 40.32 23.67 16.47
CA GLY A 11 39.84 24.26 15.20
C GLY A 11 39.96 23.29 14.01
N ILE A 12 41.07 22.57 13.89
CA ILE A 12 41.28 21.58 12.82
C ILE A 12 40.28 20.41 12.94
N ALA A 13 40.04 19.92 14.17
CA ALA A 13 39.09 18.84 14.41
C ALA A 13 37.67 19.24 14.04
N ILE A 14 37.21 20.44 14.39
CA ILE A 14 35.89 20.97 14.04
C ILE A 14 35.75 21.11 12.52
N THR A 15 36.79 21.63 11.85
CA THR A 15 36.77 21.79 10.38
C THR A 15 36.69 20.43 9.67
N LEU A 16 37.40 19.42 10.16
CA LEU A 16 37.34 18.05 9.63
C LEU A 16 35.94 17.42 9.80
N VAL A 17 35.31 17.61 10.96
CA VAL A 17 33.96 17.10 11.22
C VAL A 17 32.97 17.78 10.29
N LEU A 18 33.07 19.07 10.03
CA LEU A 18 32.17 19.79 9.13
C LEU A 18 32.41 19.42 7.65
N LEU A 19 33.66 19.25 7.23
CA LEU A 19 33.99 18.94 5.84
C LEU A 19 33.72 17.49 5.44
N ILE A 20 33.83 16.54 6.37
CA ILE A 20 33.66 15.11 6.06
C ILE A 20 32.34 14.58 6.65
N GLY A 21 31.98 14.96 7.85
CA GLY A 21 30.83 14.44 8.55
C GLY A 21 29.50 14.86 7.91
N ILE A 22 29.35 16.13 7.54
CA ILE A 22 28.13 16.63 6.91
C ILE A 22 27.88 15.99 5.53
N PRO A 23 28.86 15.95 4.60
CA PRO A 23 28.67 15.26 3.32
C PRO A 23 28.42 13.76 3.49
N LEU A 24 29.06 13.10 4.45
CA LEU A 24 28.83 11.69 4.71
C LEU A 24 27.40 11.42 5.21
N ILE A 25 26.90 12.24 6.14
CA ILE A 25 25.51 12.15 6.62
C ILE A 25 24.53 12.43 5.46
N TYR A 26 24.85 13.40 4.61
CA TYR A 26 24.03 13.73 3.44
C TYR A 26 24.01 12.60 2.41
N LEU A 27 25.16 11.95 2.16
CA LEU A 27 25.26 10.77 1.29
C LEU A 27 24.52 9.56 1.87
N LEU A 28 24.59 9.33 3.19
CA LEU A 28 23.82 8.27 3.85
C LEU A 28 22.32 8.55 3.79
N TYR A 29 21.92 9.81 3.94
CA TYR A 29 20.52 10.23 3.80
C TYR A 29 19.99 10.08 2.37
N LEU A 30 20.80 10.45 1.36
CA LEU A 30 20.46 10.24 -0.06
C LEU A 30 20.49 8.74 -0.41
N GLY A 31 21.47 7.98 0.08
CA GLY A 31 21.55 6.53 -0.14
C GLY A 31 20.35 5.78 0.45
N GLY A 32 19.86 6.23 1.61
CA GLY A 32 18.61 5.70 2.18
C GLY A 32 17.35 6.06 1.41
N ARG A 33 17.38 7.14 0.62
CA ARG A 33 16.28 7.52 -0.30
C ARG A 33 16.39 6.89 -1.69
N LEU A 34 17.60 6.43 -2.06
CA LEU A 34 17.88 5.74 -3.32
C LEU A 34 17.82 4.22 -3.17
N GLY A 35 17.26 3.72 -2.07
CA GLY A 35 16.93 2.30 -1.96
C GLY A 35 16.04 1.87 -3.13
N PRO A 36 16.11 0.59 -3.55
CA PRO A 36 15.26 0.10 -4.62
C PRO A 36 13.81 0.45 -4.29
N THR A 37 13.15 1.17 -5.19
CA THR A 37 11.71 1.43 -5.08
C THR A 37 11.00 0.08 -5.04
N PRO A 38 10.12 -0.17 -4.08
CA PRO A 38 9.37 -1.42 -4.07
C PRO A 38 8.59 -1.56 -5.37
N PRO A 39 8.45 -2.76 -5.92
CA PRO A 39 7.72 -3.00 -7.14
C PRO A 39 6.27 -2.48 -7.01
N HIS A 40 5.73 -2.01 -8.12
CA HIS A 40 4.36 -1.52 -8.16
C HIS A 40 3.37 -2.69 -8.10
N LEU A 41 2.34 -2.57 -7.28
CA LEU A 41 1.29 -3.58 -7.19
C LEU A 41 0.10 -3.15 -8.06
N LEU A 42 -0.22 -3.96 -9.08
CA LEU A 42 -1.32 -3.74 -9.99
C LEU A 42 -2.40 -4.79 -9.79
N PHE A 43 -3.57 -4.39 -9.33
CA PHE A 43 -4.76 -5.23 -9.25
C PHE A 43 -5.57 -5.10 -10.54
N LYS A 44 -5.70 -6.20 -11.29
CA LYS A 44 -6.63 -6.29 -12.41
C LYS A 44 -7.99 -6.72 -11.90
N LEU A 45 -8.95 -5.86 -12.03
CA LEU A 45 -10.32 -6.09 -11.57
C LEU A 45 -11.17 -6.70 -12.69
N PRO A 46 -12.10 -7.61 -12.39
CA PRO A 46 -13.12 -8.01 -13.34
C PRO A 46 -13.91 -6.81 -13.86
N ALA A 47 -14.49 -6.93 -15.04
CA ALA A 47 -15.36 -5.88 -15.57
C ALA A 47 -16.51 -5.57 -14.59
N GLU A 48 -16.82 -4.29 -14.43
CA GLU A 48 -17.90 -3.79 -13.54
C GLU A 48 -17.74 -4.19 -12.05
N TYR A 49 -16.52 -4.58 -11.64
CA TYR A 49 -16.28 -5.01 -10.28
C TYR A 49 -16.53 -3.90 -9.27
N GLN A 50 -17.37 -4.18 -8.29
CA GLN A 50 -17.57 -3.35 -7.09
C GLN A 50 -17.60 -4.27 -5.87
N GLY A 51 -16.69 -4.04 -4.94
CA GLY A 51 -16.58 -4.87 -3.74
C GLY A 51 -15.20 -4.79 -3.08
N PRO A 52 -14.99 -5.62 -2.06
CA PRO A 52 -13.72 -5.65 -1.34
C PRO A 52 -12.62 -6.30 -2.20
N VAL A 53 -11.44 -5.70 -2.21
CA VAL A 53 -10.18 -6.28 -2.71
C VAL A 53 -9.28 -6.50 -1.50
N VAL A 54 -9.11 -7.76 -1.12
CA VAL A 54 -8.40 -8.12 0.11
C VAL A 54 -7.19 -8.98 -0.21
N LEU A 55 -6.06 -8.63 0.35
CA LEU A 55 -4.82 -9.36 0.23
C LEU A 55 -4.36 -9.83 1.62
N VAL A 56 -4.26 -11.14 1.80
CA VAL A 56 -3.78 -11.78 3.03
C VAL A 56 -2.39 -12.34 2.76
N PRO A 57 -1.32 -11.71 3.27
CA PRO A 57 0.06 -12.15 3.07
C PRO A 57 0.43 -13.33 3.97
N GLY A 58 1.58 -13.96 3.66
CA GLY A 58 2.16 -15.01 4.50
C GLY A 58 1.44 -16.36 4.46
N GLN A 59 0.63 -16.60 3.42
CA GLN A 59 -0.09 -17.87 3.27
C GLN A 59 0.74 -18.86 2.42
N PRO A 60 1.07 -20.07 2.92
CA PRO A 60 1.96 -21.00 2.23
C PRO A 60 1.49 -21.40 0.83
N GLU A 61 0.19 -21.49 0.61
CA GLU A 61 -0.45 -21.87 -0.65
C GLU A 61 -0.92 -20.65 -1.46
N GLY A 62 -0.46 -19.45 -1.09
CA GLY A 62 -0.87 -18.20 -1.73
C GLY A 62 -0.18 -17.95 -3.08
N ILE A 63 -0.59 -16.87 -3.71
CA ILE A 63 0.02 -16.38 -4.95
C ILE A 63 1.43 -15.84 -4.63
N GLU A 64 2.43 -16.25 -5.41
CA GLU A 64 3.77 -15.72 -5.28
C GLU A 64 3.88 -14.33 -5.94
N PHE A 65 4.46 -13.38 -5.23
CA PHE A 65 4.73 -12.05 -5.78
C PHE A 65 5.94 -12.08 -6.70
N LYS A 66 5.70 -12.12 -8.01
CA LYS A 66 6.75 -12.07 -9.03
C LYS A 66 6.62 -10.79 -9.84
N PRO A 67 7.58 -9.85 -9.71
CA PRO A 67 7.61 -8.68 -10.57
C PRO A 67 7.76 -9.08 -12.03
N ASN A 68 7.05 -8.39 -12.91
CA ASN A 68 7.23 -8.50 -14.34
C ASN A 68 8.46 -7.66 -14.81
N ARG A 69 8.65 -7.52 -16.13
CA ARG A 69 9.77 -6.76 -16.70
C ARG A 69 9.71 -5.26 -16.40
N ASP A 70 8.54 -4.75 -16.07
CA ASP A 70 8.29 -3.34 -15.77
C ASP A 70 8.32 -3.08 -14.25
N ASP A 71 8.84 -4.04 -13.47
CA ASP A 71 8.88 -4.00 -12.00
C ASP A 71 7.49 -3.88 -11.37
N GLU A 72 6.48 -4.46 -12.02
CA GLU A 72 5.11 -4.53 -11.51
C GLU A 72 4.75 -5.95 -11.08
N ILE A 73 4.10 -6.08 -9.93
CA ILE A 73 3.43 -7.30 -9.49
C ILE A 73 1.97 -7.20 -9.90
N VAL A 74 1.58 -8.02 -10.86
CA VAL A 74 0.22 -8.02 -11.41
C VAL A 74 -0.59 -9.13 -10.75
N LEU A 75 -1.73 -8.78 -10.16
CA LEU A 75 -2.65 -9.70 -9.50
C LEU A 75 -4.03 -9.61 -10.15
N ASP A 76 -4.50 -10.71 -10.71
CA ASP A 76 -5.88 -10.82 -11.19
C ASP A 76 -6.80 -11.03 -9.98
N VAL A 77 -7.70 -10.09 -9.76
CA VAL A 77 -8.63 -10.12 -8.62
C VAL A 77 -9.77 -11.08 -8.94
N PRO A 78 -9.99 -12.12 -8.12
CA PRO A 78 -11.14 -13.01 -8.30
C PRO A 78 -12.44 -12.27 -8.00
N THR A 79 -13.55 -12.80 -8.46
CA THR A 79 -14.89 -12.22 -8.18
C THR A 79 -15.23 -12.14 -6.69
N SER A 80 -14.61 -12.99 -5.86
CA SER A 80 -14.71 -12.92 -4.40
C SER A 80 -13.95 -11.74 -3.80
N GLY A 81 -13.00 -11.15 -4.53
CA GLY A 81 -12.10 -10.09 -4.05
C GLY A 81 -11.04 -10.55 -3.05
N LEU A 82 -11.05 -11.81 -2.61
CA LEU A 82 -10.15 -12.32 -1.57
C LEU A 82 -8.96 -13.08 -2.20
N MET A 83 -7.75 -12.62 -1.90
CA MET A 83 -6.50 -13.19 -2.38
C MET A 83 -5.58 -13.53 -1.23
N PHE A 84 -4.86 -14.64 -1.36
CA PHE A 84 -3.84 -15.09 -0.43
C PHE A 84 -2.48 -15.03 -1.13
N ALA A 85 -1.45 -14.54 -0.45
CA ALA A 85 -0.11 -14.42 -1.00
C ALA A 85 0.95 -15.05 -0.09
N THR A 86 1.98 -15.64 -0.68
CA THR A 86 3.08 -16.29 0.06
C THR A 86 4.05 -15.29 0.67
N GLY A 87 4.24 -14.13 0.04
CA GLY A 87 5.22 -13.12 0.46
C GLY A 87 4.78 -12.30 1.68
N ALA A 88 5.77 -11.70 2.35
CA ALA A 88 5.51 -10.67 3.33
C ALA A 88 5.09 -9.36 2.63
N PHE A 89 4.20 -8.62 3.27
CA PHE A 89 3.75 -7.34 2.74
C PHE A 89 4.75 -6.24 3.09
N THR A 90 5.35 -5.64 2.09
CA THR A 90 6.02 -4.35 2.21
C THR A 90 5.07 -3.27 1.69
N SER A 91 5.20 -2.04 2.17
CA SER A 91 4.31 -0.93 1.84
C SER A 91 4.21 -0.69 0.32
N TYR A 92 3.18 -1.26 -0.32
CA TYR A 92 2.91 -1.03 -1.74
C TYR A 92 1.90 0.11 -1.91
N ASN A 93 2.11 0.90 -2.96
CA ASN A 93 1.11 1.83 -3.44
C ASN A 93 0.36 1.18 -4.62
N PRO A 94 -0.77 0.51 -4.39
CA PRO A 94 -1.43 -0.28 -5.42
C PRO A 94 -2.06 0.61 -6.49
N ARG A 95 -2.07 0.12 -7.73
CA ARG A 95 -2.91 0.61 -8.81
C ARG A 95 -4.04 -0.38 -9.03
N PHE A 96 -5.19 0.11 -9.47
CA PHE A 96 -6.34 -0.70 -9.84
C PHE A 96 -6.60 -0.47 -11.32
N LEU A 97 -6.69 -1.56 -12.08
CA LEU A 97 -7.01 -1.55 -13.50
C LEU A 97 -8.32 -2.31 -13.70
N MET A 98 -9.32 -1.62 -14.22
CA MET A 98 -10.56 -2.21 -14.69
C MET A 98 -10.76 -1.81 -16.14
N LEU A 99 -11.12 -2.76 -16.99
CA LEU A 99 -11.42 -2.51 -18.39
C LEU A 99 -12.92 -2.66 -18.62
N ASP A 100 -13.49 -1.78 -19.43
CA ASP A 100 -14.85 -1.94 -19.91
C ASP A 100 -14.93 -3.09 -20.94
N GLN A 101 -16.14 -3.38 -21.43
CA GLN A 101 -16.40 -4.43 -22.42
C GLN A 101 -15.68 -4.19 -23.75
N ARG A 102 -15.20 -2.98 -24.02
CA ARG A 102 -14.44 -2.58 -25.20
C ARG A 102 -12.93 -2.58 -24.97
N GLY A 103 -12.49 -2.91 -23.75
CA GLY A 103 -11.09 -2.88 -23.35
C GLY A 103 -10.55 -1.49 -23.01
N ILE A 104 -11.43 -0.52 -22.76
CA ILE A 104 -11.03 0.83 -22.34
C ILE A 104 -10.91 0.87 -20.82
N GLU A 105 -9.81 1.45 -20.31
CA GLU A 105 -9.57 1.60 -18.89
C GLU A 105 -10.62 2.51 -18.23
N ILE A 106 -11.27 1.98 -17.20
CA ILE A 106 -12.18 2.74 -16.34
C ILE A 106 -11.34 3.38 -15.23
N PRO A 107 -11.31 4.72 -15.11
CA PRO A 107 -10.53 5.40 -14.10
C PRO A 107 -11.07 5.10 -12.70
N ILE A 108 -10.20 4.66 -11.79
CA ILE A 108 -10.50 4.44 -10.38
C ILE A 108 -9.69 5.42 -9.56
N ALA A 109 -10.35 6.37 -8.94
CA ALA A 109 -9.71 7.34 -8.07
C ALA A 109 -9.30 6.68 -6.75
N LYS A 110 -8.09 7.00 -6.27
CA LYS A 110 -7.67 6.64 -4.91
C LYS A 110 -8.01 7.80 -4.01
N ASP A 111 -8.93 7.59 -3.11
CA ASP A 111 -9.22 8.59 -2.09
C ASP A 111 -9.51 7.93 -0.75
N THR A 112 -8.62 8.12 0.20
CA THR A 112 -8.80 7.68 1.58
C THR A 112 -9.93 8.44 2.28
N ASN A 113 -10.33 9.61 1.77
CA ASN A 113 -11.39 10.44 2.31
C ASN A 113 -12.74 10.27 1.57
N ALA A 114 -12.73 9.74 0.35
CA ALA A 114 -13.94 9.55 -0.46
C ALA A 114 -14.95 8.57 0.19
N CYS A 115 -14.47 7.69 1.06
CA CYS A 115 -15.32 6.83 1.89
C CYS A 115 -16.11 7.61 2.95
N LYS A 116 -15.75 8.86 3.21
CA LYS A 116 -16.54 9.78 4.03
C LYS A 116 -17.49 10.52 3.11
N ARG A 117 -18.71 10.09 3.07
CA ARG A 117 -19.93 10.46 2.28
C ARG A 117 -20.02 11.86 1.62
N GLN A 118 -19.09 12.78 1.80
CA GLN A 118 -19.20 14.17 1.37
C GLN A 118 -18.30 14.57 0.18
N ALA A 119 -17.40 13.69 -0.28
CA ALA A 119 -16.36 14.09 -1.24
C ALA A 119 -16.59 13.62 -2.68
N LEU A 120 -17.54 12.73 -2.95
CA LEU A 120 -17.79 12.26 -4.30
C LEU A 120 -18.75 13.23 -5.00
N GLN A 121 -18.19 14.06 -5.88
CA GLN A 121 -18.97 14.99 -6.70
C GLN A 121 -19.70 14.29 -7.85
N ASP A 122 -19.23 13.12 -8.26
CA ASP A 122 -19.80 12.30 -9.32
C ASP A 122 -20.27 10.96 -8.73
N GLU A 123 -21.58 10.71 -8.78
CA GLU A 123 -22.21 9.48 -8.25
C GLU A 123 -21.74 8.21 -8.97
N GLN A 124 -21.26 8.33 -10.20
CA GLN A 124 -20.82 7.20 -11.03
C GLN A 124 -19.31 6.95 -10.95
N GLN A 125 -18.54 7.90 -10.44
CA GLN A 125 -17.09 7.74 -10.33
C GLN A 125 -16.74 6.58 -9.38
N LEU A 126 -15.91 5.65 -9.87
CA LEU A 126 -15.37 4.59 -9.05
C LEU A 126 -14.20 5.09 -8.21
N VAL A 127 -14.18 4.67 -6.97
CA VAL A 127 -13.11 4.97 -6.01
C VAL A 127 -12.62 3.71 -5.33
N ALA A 128 -11.33 3.69 -5.01
CA ALA A 128 -10.71 2.66 -4.19
C ALA A 128 -10.49 3.23 -2.78
N CYS A 129 -11.33 2.81 -1.87
CA CYS A 129 -11.27 3.19 -0.46
C CYS A 129 -10.37 2.24 0.32
N SER A 130 -9.31 2.74 0.96
CA SER A 130 -8.51 1.95 1.89
C SER A 130 -9.30 1.71 3.17
N GLN A 131 -9.43 0.48 3.60
CA GLN A 131 -10.06 0.09 4.86
C GLN A 131 -9.00 -0.19 5.93
N ILE A 132 -9.35 0.12 7.16
CA ILE A 132 -8.51 -0.19 8.32
C ILE A 132 -8.50 -1.71 8.51
N GLN A 133 -7.31 -2.26 8.73
CA GLN A 133 -7.15 -3.68 9.04
C GLN A 133 -7.94 -4.05 10.29
N THR A 134 -8.77 -5.06 10.18
CA THR A 134 -9.42 -5.67 11.34
C THR A 134 -8.42 -6.57 12.06
N LYS A 135 -8.11 -6.25 13.32
CA LYS A 135 -7.14 -7.01 14.12
C LYS A 135 -7.77 -8.25 14.79
N THR A 136 -9.05 -8.15 15.10
CA THR A 136 -9.80 -9.23 15.80
C THR A 136 -11.22 -9.28 15.27
N HIS A 137 -11.77 -10.49 15.19
CA HIS A 137 -13.18 -10.73 14.92
C HIS A 137 -13.67 -11.75 15.94
N ASP A 138 -14.78 -11.48 16.65
CA ASP A 138 -15.33 -12.31 17.73
C ASP A 138 -14.26 -12.74 18.76
N ALA A 139 -13.44 -11.79 19.20
CA ALA A 139 -12.32 -11.97 20.13
C ALA A 139 -11.19 -12.89 19.62
N LYS A 140 -11.23 -13.36 18.37
CA LYS A 140 -10.16 -14.13 17.75
C LYS A 140 -9.22 -13.20 16.97
N PRO A 141 -7.90 -13.46 16.97
CA PRO A 141 -6.97 -12.69 16.17
C PRO A 141 -7.18 -12.99 14.68
N CYS A 142 -7.26 -11.93 13.86
CA CYS A 142 -7.31 -12.06 12.42
C CYS A 142 -5.91 -12.06 11.82
N PRO A 143 -5.65 -12.81 10.74
CA PRO A 143 -4.42 -12.67 9.96
C PRO A 143 -4.22 -11.22 9.53
N GLN A 144 -2.96 -10.79 9.49
CA GLN A 144 -2.65 -9.49 8.92
C GLN A 144 -3.12 -9.46 7.46
N HIS A 145 -3.88 -8.46 7.09
CA HIS A 145 -4.37 -8.29 5.72
C HIS A 145 -4.47 -6.83 5.37
N ILE A 146 -4.58 -6.54 4.08
CA ILE A 146 -4.84 -5.20 3.56
C ILE A 146 -6.07 -5.28 2.70
N ALA A 147 -6.97 -4.31 2.87
CA ALA A 147 -8.22 -4.27 2.16
C ALA A 147 -8.46 -2.90 1.53
N TRP A 148 -9.02 -2.94 0.35
CA TRP A 148 -9.62 -1.82 -0.35
C TRP A 148 -11.05 -2.17 -0.70
N VAL A 149 -11.91 -1.18 -0.77
CA VAL A 149 -13.27 -1.35 -1.26
C VAL A 149 -13.42 -0.52 -2.53
N ILE A 150 -13.72 -1.18 -3.63
CA ILE A 150 -14.02 -0.54 -4.91
C ILE A 150 -15.53 -0.27 -4.95
N CYS A 151 -15.90 0.98 -5.10
CA CYS A 151 -17.31 1.39 -5.03
C CYS A 151 -17.55 2.71 -5.77
N SER A 152 -18.79 3.00 -6.09
CA SER A 152 -19.27 4.33 -6.45
C SER A 152 -19.90 5.01 -5.23
N ALA A 153 -20.19 6.31 -5.30
CA ALA A 153 -20.84 7.02 -4.20
C ALA A 153 -22.15 6.35 -3.74
N ALA A 154 -22.91 5.83 -4.69
CA ALA A 154 -24.21 5.18 -4.42
C ALA A 154 -24.05 3.84 -3.67
N THR A 155 -22.92 3.11 -3.88
CA THR A 155 -22.76 1.74 -3.40
C THR A 155 -21.75 1.60 -2.26
N CYS A 156 -20.95 2.62 -1.97
CA CYS A 156 -19.82 2.53 -1.04
C CYS A 156 -20.21 2.04 0.35
N GLN A 157 -21.27 2.56 0.94
CA GLN A 157 -21.67 2.13 2.28
C GLN A 157 -22.00 0.63 2.32
N GLN A 158 -22.82 0.19 1.37
CA GLN A 158 -23.19 -1.23 1.28
C GLN A 158 -21.94 -2.12 1.09
N LYS A 159 -21.02 -1.72 0.21
CA LYS A 159 -19.79 -2.50 -0.03
C LYS A 159 -18.84 -2.54 1.16
N ILE A 160 -18.83 -1.51 1.98
CA ILE A 160 -18.10 -1.49 3.27
C ILE A 160 -18.78 -2.43 4.28
N ASP A 161 -20.09 -2.42 4.36
CA ASP A 161 -20.85 -3.31 5.23
C ASP A 161 -20.65 -4.78 4.80
N ASP A 162 -20.74 -5.07 3.49
CA ASP A 162 -20.42 -6.39 2.91
C ASP A 162 -18.99 -6.85 3.27
N TYR A 163 -18.00 -5.94 3.24
CA TYR A 163 -16.64 -6.26 3.67
C TYR A 163 -16.59 -6.67 5.14
N ASN A 164 -17.22 -5.91 6.03
CA ASN A 164 -17.18 -6.16 7.46
C ASN A 164 -17.97 -7.42 7.86
N GLU A 165 -19.13 -7.64 7.26
CA GLU A 165 -20.05 -8.71 7.67
C GLU A 165 -19.78 -10.05 6.96
N ILE A 166 -19.24 -10.02 5.74
CA ILE A 166 -19.08 -11.21 4.91
C ILE A 166 -17.60 -11.58 4.72
N THR A 167 -16.76 -10.61 4.46
CA THR A 167 -15.36 -10.85 4.07
C THR A 167 -14.46 -11.03 5.28
N VAL A 168 -14.59 -10.16 6.29
CA VAL A 168 -13.77 -10.23 7.52
C VAL A 168 -13.91 -11.57 8.25
N PRO A 169 -15.12 -12.13 8.49
CA PRO A 169 -15.25 -13.45 9.08
C PRO A 169 -14.49 -14.53 8.33
N LYS A 170 -14.58 -14.55 6.99
CA LYS A 170 -13.88 -15.55 6.14
C LYS A 170 -12.35 -15.46 6.23
N ILE A 171 -11.80 -14.27 6.52
CA ILE A 171 -10.37 -14.08 6.72
C ILE A 171 -9.96 -14.58 8.10
N CYS A 172 -10.76 -14.30 9.12
CA CYS A 172 -10.43 -14.55 10.52
C CYS A 172 -10.70 -16.00 10.97
N GLU A 173 -11.47 -16.78 10.18
CA GLU A 173 -11.74 -18.20 10.43
C GLU A 173 -10.63 -19.14 9.96
N LYS A 174 -9.69 -18.64 9.15
CA LYS A 174 -8.52 -19.41 8.67
C LYS A 174 -7.32 -19.28 9.59
#